data_07a3d2e5ca815b492e4b3e6413d324ad
#
_entry.id   07a3d2e5ca815b492e4b3e6413d324ad
#
_cell.length_a   1.000
_cell.length_b   1.000
_cell.length_c   1.000
_cell.angle_alpha   90.00
_cell.angle_beta   90.00
_cell.angle_gamma   90.00
#
_symmetry.space_group_name_H-M   'P 1'
#
loop_
_entity.id
_entity.type
_entity.pdbx_description
1 polymer ?
#
loop_
_entity_poly.entity_id
_entity_poly.type
_entity_poly.pdbx_seq_one_letter_code
_entity_poly.pdbx_strand_id
1 'polypeptide(L)'
;MSPISEEQKSEVIALIKEGKLSAEQIAEKVEVYPGTIRAIKAHLTMGHYDLEADEVIDAVETTFGLERDLQKALRNNIEQLEQGLKIIDGGKERTTEAGRIDITAEDQQGAIVVVELKAGAANPDCIAQILSYIGALSEEEQRPLRGILVAGDFPSRVVFASRAVPNLLLKKYTFRFSFEEV
;
A
#
# COMPACT_ATOMS: atom_id res chain seq x y z
N MET A 1 -13.28 6.70 -9.24
CA MET A 1 -12.32 6.87 -10.35
C MET A 1 -12.82 6.00 -11.49
N SER A 2 -12.85 6.51 -12.71
CA SER A 2 -13.19 5.67 -13.87
C SER A 2 -12.04 4.70 -14.15
N PRO A 3 -12.33 3.47 -14.55
CA PRO A 3 -11.28 2.53 -14.96
C PRO A 3 -10.49 3.12 -16.15
N ILE A 4 -9.20 2.83 -16.20
CA ILE A 4 -8.32 3.23 -17.31
C ILE A 4 -8.79 2.53 -18.60
N SER A 5 -8.86 3.24 -19.73
CA SER A 5 -9.28 2.65 -21.02
C SER A 5 -8.19 1.77 -21.63
N GLU A 6 -8.55 0.84 -22.53
CA GLU A 6 -7.59 -0.03 -23.25
C GLU A 6 -6.56 0.79 -24.04
N GLU A 7 -6.96 1.91 -24.63
CA GLU A 7 -6.08 2.81 -25.36
C GLU A 7 -5.07 3.50 -24.43
N GLN A 8 -5.54 4.02 -23.30
CA GLN A 8 -4.68 4.59 -22.24
C GLN A 8 -3.73 3.54 -21.67
N LYS A 9 -4.18 2.30 -21.50
CA LYS A 9 -3.36 1.17 -21.01
C LYS A 9 -2.17 0.93 -21.92
N SER A 10 -2.42 0.76 -23.20
CA SER A 10 -1.38 0.48 -24.20
C SER A 10 -0.36 1.63 -24.30
N GLU A 11 -0.83 2.88 -24.23
CA GLU A 11 0.05 4.05 -24.27
C GLU A 11 0.93 4.13 -23.03
N VAL A 12 0.39 3.89 -21.83
CA VAL A 12 1.14 3.86 -20.57
C VAL A 12 2.28 2.85 -20.63
N ILE A 13 2.01 1.62 -21.07
CA ILE A 13 3.03 0.57 -21.16
C ILE A 13 4.11 0.94 -22.16
N ALA A 14 3.75 1.49 -23.32
CA ALA A 14 4.72 1.94 -24.31
C ALA A 14 5.65 3.03 -23.73
N LEU A 15 5.09 4.03 -23.04
CA LEU A 15 5.85 5.12 -22.43
C LEU A 15 6.76 4.64 -21.27
N ILE A 16 6.30 3.64 -20.48
CA ILE A 16 7.13 3.02 -19.44
C ILE A 16 8.31 2.27 -20.07
N LYS A 17 8.08 1.51 -21.16
CA LYS A 17 9.13 0.77 -21.88
C LYS A 17 10.16 1.70 -22.53
N GLU A 18 9.73 2.87 -23.02
CA GLU A 18 10.66 3.88 -23.54
C GLU A 18 11.60 4.46 -22.48
N GLY A 19 11.18 4.52 -21.21
CA GLY A 19 12.00 4.93 -20.09
C GLY A 19 12.41 6.41 -20.07
N LYS A 20 11.81 7.26 -20.90
CA LYS A 20 12.19 8.68 -21.07
C LYS A 20 11.44 9.64 -20.15
N LEU A 21 10.29 9.21 -19.60
CA LEU A 21 9.39 10.04 -18.80
C LEU A 21 9.29 9.51 -17.37
N SER A 22 9.07 10.44 -16.41
CA SER A 22 8.72 10.06 -15.05
C SER A 22 7.27 9.56 -14.96
N ALA A 23 6.92 8.87 -13.87
CA ALA A 23 5.55 8.41 -13.66
C ALA A 23 4.54 9.57 -13.64
N GLU A 24 4.93 10.73 -13.11
CA GLU A 24 4.14 11.94 -13.08
C GLU A 24 3.90 12.50 -14.49
N GLN A 25 4.94 12.54 -15.33
CA GLN A 25 4.86 13.01 -16.71
C GLN A 25 4.00 12.09 -17.58
N ILE A 26 4.11 10.76 -17.37
CA ILE A 26 3.23 9.80 -18.05
C ILE A 26 1.78 9.98 -17.61
N ALA A 27 1.56 10.15 -16.31
CA ALA A 27 0.23 10.33 -15.74
C ALA A 27 -0.47 11.58 -16.28
N GLU A 28 0.26 12.70 -16.41
CA GLU A 28 -0.25 13.93 -16.98
C GLU A 28 -0.57 13.77 -18.47
N LYS A 29 0.32 13.09 -19.23
CA LYS A 29 0.15 12.89 -20.67
C LYS A 29 -1.04 12.01 -21.04
N VAL A 30 -1.30 10.96 -20.24
CA VAL A 30 -2.36 9.97 -20.51
C VAL A 30 -3.62 10.23 -19.69
N GLU A 31 -3.63 11.30 -18.88
CA GLU A 31 -4.75 11.71 -18.01
C GLU A 31 -5.16 10.61 -17.00
N VAL A 32 -4.17 9.94 -16.40
CA VAL A 32 -4.38 8.92 -15.38
C VAL A 32 -3.71 9.28 -14.06
N TYR A 33 -4.09 8.61 -12.98
CA TYR A 33 -3.49 8.87 -11.68
C TYR A 33 -2.03 8.40 -11.60
N PRO A 34 -1.07 9.20 -11.09
CA PRO A 34 0.35 8.82 -11.03
C PRO A 34 0.62 7.51 -10.27
N GLY A 35 -0.20 7.19 -9.28
CA GLY A 35 -0.13 5.91 -8.56
C GLY A 35 -0.36 4.69 -9.45
N THR A 36 -1.25 4.80 -10.44
CA THR A 36 -1.49 3.75 -11.43
C THR A 36 -0.24 3.49 -12.26
N ILE A 37 0.44 4.55 -12.71
CA ILE A 37 1.69 4.42 -13.48
C ILE A 37 2.79 3.75 -12.67
N ARG A 38 2.95 4.15 -11.39
CA ARG A 38 3.96 3.56 -10.49
C ARG A 38 3.69 2.08 -10.24
N ALA A 39 2.43 1.70 -10.06
CA ALA A 39 2.04 0.30 -9.87
C ALA A 39 2.31 -0.54 -11.13
N ILE A 40 1.90 -0.07 -12.31
CA ILE A 40 2.20 -0.75 -13.59
C ILE A 40 3.71 -0.91 -13.77
N LYS A 41 4.48 0.15 -13.52
CA LYS A 41 5.94 0.12 -13.61
C LYS A 41 6.56 -0.90 -12.64
N ALA A 42 6.07 -0.98 -11.40
CA ALA A 42 6.53 -1.95 -10.41
C ALA A 42 6.28 -3.39 -10.88
N HIS A 43 5.10 -3.70 -11.39
CA HIS A 43 4.78 -5.01 -11.95
C HIS A 43 5.67 -5.38 -13.14
N LEU A 44 5.91 -4.44 -14.05
CA LEU A 44 6.82 -4.65 -15.20
C LEU A 44 8.27 -4.87 -14.77
N THR A 45 8.75 -4.24 -13.68
CA THR A 45 10.14 -4.38 -13.20
C THR A 45 10.37 -5.56 -12.28
N MET A 46 9.34 -6.14 -11.67
CA MET A 46 9.44 -7.27 -10.73
C MET A 46 9.52 -8.66 -11.41
N GLY A 47 9.77 -8.73 -12.71
CA GLY A 47 10.00 -10.01 -13.40
C GLY A 47 8.75 -10.68 -13.98
N HIS A 48 7.64 -9.98 -14.07
CA HIS A 48 6.47 -10.42 -14.83
C HIS A 48 6.60 -9.99 -16.30
N TYR A 49 7.80 -10.25 -16.86
CA TYR A 49 8.16 -9.78 -18.21
C TYR A 49 7.38 -10.45 -19.34
N ASP A 50 6.68 -11.56 -19.06
CA ASP A 50 5.94 -12.36 -20.05
C ASP A 50 4.42 -12.16 -19.98
N LEU A 51 3.91 -11.26 -19.11
CA LEU A 51 2.49 -10.97 -19.07
C LEU A 51 2.09 -10.06 -20.23
N GLU A 52 0.99 -10.39 -20.89
CA GLU A 52 0.31 -9.47 -21.81
C GLU A 52 -0.07 -8.18 -21.08
N ALA A 53 -0.18 -7.07 -21.82
CA ALA A 53 -0.45 -5.75 -21.24
C ALA A 53 -1.74 -5.75 -20.40
N ASP A 54 -2.75 -6.45 -20.87
CA ASP A 54 -4.05 -6.54 -20.18
C ASP A 54 -3.96 -7.32 -18.87
N GLU A 55 -3.20 -8.42 -18.82
CA GLU A 55 -2.97 -9.21 -17.61
C GLU A 55 -2.27 -8.38 -16.52
N VAL A 56 -1.31 -7.53 -16.89
CA VAL A 56 -0.61 -6.63 -15.94
C VAL A 56 -1.57 -5.61 -15.34
N ILE A 57 -2.44 -5.04 -16.16
CA ILE A 57 -3.38 -4.00 -15.71
C ILE A 57 -4.49 -4.62 -14.87
N ASP A 58 -5.03 -5.77 -15.26
CA ASP A 58 -6.03 -6.49 -14.47
C ASP A 58 -5.45 -6.90 -13.11
N ALA A 59 -4.20 -7.34 -13.06
CA ALA A 59 -3.50 -7.64 -11.82
C ALA A 59 -3.35 -6.39 -10.93
N VAL A 60 -3.02 -5.23 -11.50
CA VAL A 60 -2.92 -3.96 -10.79
C VAL A 60 -4.29 -3.51 -10.26
N GLU A 61 -5.32 -3.52 -11.08
CA GLU A 61 -6.69 -3.13 -10.68
C GLU A 61 -7.22 -4.06 -9.57
N THR A 62 -6.99 -5.36 -9.68
CA THR A 62 -7.33 -6.34 -8.65
C THR A 62 -6.56 -6.07 -7.36
N THR A 63 -5.28 -5.77 -7.44
CA THR A 63 -4.44 -5.46 -6.27
C THR A 63 -4.95 -4.21 -5.54
N PHE A 64 -5.27 -3.13 -6.26
CA PHE A 64 -5.85 -1.92 -5.66
C PHE A 64 -7.24 -2.15 -5.06
N GLY A 65 -8.06 -2.98 -5.69
CA GLY A 65 -9.34 -3.41 -5.12
C GLY A 65 -9.15 -4.13 -3.79
N LEU A 66 -8.23 -5.08 -3.74
CA LEU A 66 -7.90 -5.84 -2.54
C LEU A 66 -7.31 -4.97 -1.41
N GLU A 67 -6.46 -3.97 -1.70
CA GLU A 67 -5.95 -3.04 -0.67
C GLU A 67 -7.08 -2.24 -0.04
N ARG A 68 -7.99 -1.72 -0.85
CA ARG A 68 -9.17 -0.97 -0.37
C ARG A 68 -10.11 -1.86 0.47
N ASP A 69 -10.32 -3.09 0.05
CA ASP A 69 -11.16 -4.04 0.77
C ASP A 69 -10.50 -4.47 2.10
N LEU A 70 -9.19 -4.67 2.10
CA LEU A 70 -8.40 -4.93 3.30
C LEU A 70 -8.46 -3.74 4.27
N GLN A 71 -8.28 -2.52 3.78
CA GLN A 71 -8.40 -1.29 4.56
C GLN A 71 -9.79 -1.17 5.19
N LYS A 72 -10.84 -1.40 4.41
CA LYS A 72 -12.23 -1.37 4.89
C LYS A 72 -12.50 -2.44 5.93
N ALA A 73 -12.01 -3.66 5.73
CA ALA A 73 -12.16 -4.76 6.68
C ALA A 73 -11.46 -4.46 8.01
N LEU A 74 -10.23 -3.93 7.97
CA LEU A 74 -9.48 -3.53 9.16
C LEU A 74 -10.12 -2.33 9.87
N ARG A 75 -10.64 -1.35 9.14
CA ARG A 75 -11.36 -0.23 9.74
C ARG A 75 -12.64 -0.65 10.47
N ASN A 76 -13.31 -1.69 10.00
CA ASN A 76 -14.51 -2.24 10.67
C ASN A 76 -14.15 -3.01 11.95
N ASN A 77 -12.95 -3.59 12.03
CA ASN A 77 -12.48 -4.35 13.19
C ASN A 77 -10.95 -4.31 13.27
N ILE A 78 -10.41 -3.21 13.74
CA ILE A 78 -8.96 -2.99 13.86
C ILE A 78 -8.30 -3.88 14.93
N GLU A 79 -9.07 -4.35 15.90
CA GLU A 79 -8.56 -5.22 16.96
C GLU A 79 -8.12 -6.61 16.46
N GLN A 80 -8.59 -7.04 15.29
CA GLN A 80 -8.06 -8.26 14.66
C GLN A 80 -6.59 -8.11 14.23
N LEU A 81 -6.12 -6.88 14.00
CA LEU A 81 -4.71 -6.60 13.73
C LEU A 81 -3.87 -6.66 15.00
N GLU A 82 -4.34 -6.00 16.06
CA GLU A 82 -3.76 -6.01 17.39
C GLU A 82 -4.82 -5.62 18.42
N GLN A 83 -4.94 -6.41 19.49
CA GLN A 83 -5.95 -6.19 20.52
C GLN A 83 -5.77 -4.83 21.20
N GLY A 84 -6.86 -4.10 21.35
CA GLY A 84 -6.91 -2.79 21.99
C GLY A 84 -6.50 -1.62 21.11
N LEU A 85 -6.21 -1.84 19.81
CA LEU A 85 -6.07 -0.74 18.86
C LEU A 85 -7.39 0.01 18.69
N LYS A 86 -7.30 1.33 18.59
CA LYS A 86 -8.42 2.22 18.31
C LYS A 86 -8.08 3.15 17.16
N ILE A 87 -8.93 3.22 16.14
CA ILE A 87 -8.75 4.15 15.02
C ILE A 87 -8.95 5.58 15.51
N ILE A 88 -8.03 6.48 15.17
CA ILE A 88 -8.03 7.89 15.60
C ILE A 88 -8.04 8.88 14.42
N ASP A 89 -8.09 8.43 13.19
CA ASP A 89 -8.10 9.26 11.98
C ASP A 89 -9.51 9.68 11.50
N GLY A 90 -10.53 9.42 12.29
CA GLY A 90 -11.92 9.75 11.95
C GLY A 90 -12.50 8.93 10.80
N GLY A 91 -11.92 7.78 10.50
CA GLY A 91 -12.37 6.87 9.44
C GLY A 91 -11.87 7.24 8.03
N LYS A 92 -10.89 8.12 7.91
CA LYS A 92 -10.30 8.58 6.65
C LYS A 92 -8.78 8.45 6.70
N GLU A 93 -8.16 8.34 5.52
CA GLU A 93 -6.70 8.42 5.39
C GLU A 93 -6.18 9.75 5.94
N ARG A 94 -5.17 9.70 6.81
CA ARG A 94 -4.52 10.92 7.32
C ARG A 94 -3.50 11.41 6.29
N THR A 95 -3.63 12.64 5.86
CA THR A 95 -2.66 13.29 4.98
C THR A 95 -1.53 13.90 5.81
N THR A 96 -0.29 13.67 5.39
CA THR A 96 0.94 14.27 5.92
C THR A 96 1.75 14.86 4.78
N GLU A 97 2.84 15.58 5.07
CA GLU A 97 3.79 16.02 4.05
C GLU A 97 4.47 14.85 3.31
N ALA A 98 4.62 13.71 3.97
CA ALA A 98 5.18 12.49 3.39
C ALA A 98 4.18 11.69 2.53
N GLY A 99 2.90 12.05 2.54
CA GLY A 99 1.84 11.35 1.81
C GLY A 99 0.62 11.00 2.67
N ARG A 100 -0.13 9.97 2.26
CA ARG A 100 -1.37 9.54 2.93
C ARG A 100 -1.15 8.23 3.64
N ILE A 101 -1.52 8.18 4.92
CA ILE A 101 -1.46 7.01 5.79
C ILE A 101 -2.79 6.25 5.64
N ASP A 102 -2.73 4.94 5.39
CA ASP A 102 -3.92 4.12 5.20
C ASP A 102 -4.81 4.07 6.45
N ILE A 103 -4.22 3.84 7.63
CA ILE A 103 -4.93 3.87 8.92
C ILE A 103 -4.01 4.45 9.99
N THR A 104 -4.53 5.40 10.76
CA THR A 104 -3.89 5.88 11.98
C THR A 104 -4.68 5.42 13.19
N ALA A 105 -4.02 4.71 14.09
CA ALA A 105 -4.63 4.16 15.30
C ALA A 105 -3.84 4.56 16.56
N GLU A 106 -4.40 4.27 17.71
CA GLU A 106 -3.77 4.39 19.02
C GLU A 106 -3.79 3.02 19.71
N ASP A 107 -2.68 2.64 20.34
CA ASP A 107 -2.60 1.42 21.13
C ASP A 107 -2.97 1.65 22.60
N GLN A 108 -2.98 0.56 23.39
CA GLN A 108 -3.32 0.60 24.83
C GLN A 108 -2.36 1.45 25.68
N GLN A 109 -1.14 1.70 25.18
CA GLN A 109 -0.12 2.52 25.86
C GLN A 109 -0.20 3.99 25.45
N GLY A 110 -1.14 4.35 24.54
CA GLY A 110 -1.31 5.70 24.03
C GLY A 110 -0.33 6.06 22.91
N ALA A 111 0.41 5.10 22.36
CA ALA A 111 1.26 5.32 21.22
C ALA A 111 0.42 5.43 19.94
N ILE A 112 0.83 6.33 19.02
CA ILE A 112 0.24 6.40 17.68
C ILE A 112 0.80 5.26 16.83
N VAL A 113 -0.09 4.55 16.17
CA VAL A 113 0.23 3.43 15.30
C VAL A 113 -0.10 3.79 13.86
N VAL A 114 0.94 3.91 13.05
CA VAL A 114 0.84 4.07 11.60
C VAL A 114 0.69 2.69 10.97
N VAL A 115 -0.41 2.45 10.26
CA VAL A 115 -0.65 1.19 9.55
C VAL A 115 -0.59 1.45 8.05
N GLU A 116 0.27 0.72 7.37
CA GLU A 116 0.42 0.71 5.90
C GLU A 116 -0.01 -0.66 5.38
N LEU A 117 -0.77 -0.68 4.30
CA LEU A 117 -1.38 -1.89 3.73
C LEU A 117 -0.83 -2.17 2.33
N LYS A 118 -0.59 -3.44 2.05
CA LYS A 118 -0.25 -3.93 0.70
C LYS A 118 -1.05 -5.21 0.41
N ALA A 119 -1.78 -5.22 -0.69
CA ALA A 119 -2.60 -6.38 -1.06
C ALA A 119 -1.77 -7.61 -1.46
N GLY A 120 -0.60 -7.38 -2.05
CA GLY A 120 0.33 -8.44 -2.44
C GLY A 120 1.53 -8.56 -1.52
N ALA A 121 2.67 -8.93 -2.08
CA ALA A 121 3.95 -8.95 -1.38
C ALA A 121 4.47 -7.52 -1.16
N ALA A 122 4.94 -7.22 0.05
CA ALA A 122 5.62 -5.96 0.34
C ALA A 122 6.97 -5.91 -0.37
N ASN A 123 7.32 -4.75 -0.91
CA ASN A 123 8.65 -4.47 -1.43
C ASN A 123 9.48 -3.63 -0.42
N PRO A 124 10.81 -3.47 -0.61
CA PRO A 124 11.63 -2.67 0.30
C PRO A 124 11.21 -1.21 0.44
N ASP A 125 10.56 -0.61 -0.57
CA ASP A 125 10.11 0.78 -0.53
C ASP A 125 8.97 0.98 0.47
N CYS A 126 8.21 -0.08 0.81
CA CYS A 126 7.19 -0.03 1.85
C CYS A 126 7.77 0.32 3.23
N ILE A 127 9.01 -0.12 3.51
CA ILE A 127 9.71 0.26 4.75
C ILE A 127 10.03 1.76 4.75
N ALA A 128 10.57 2.28 3.65
CA ALA A 128 10.86 3.71 3.52
C ALA A 128 9.57 4.55 3.61
N GLN A 129 8.49 4.09 2.98
CA GLN A 129 7.19 4.75 3.00
C GLN A 129 6.64 4.90 4.43
N ILE A 130 6.55 3.80 5.18
CA ILE A 130 6.01 3.85 6.56
C ILE A 130 6.91 4.65 7.51
N LEU A 131 8.23 4.59 7.33
CA LEU A 131 9.17 5.38 8.11
C LEU A 131 9.06 6.88 7.80
N SER A 132 8.80 7.26 6.55
CA SER A 132 8.54 8.65 6.16
C SER A 132 7.28 9.20 6.83
N TYR A 133 6.23 8.39 6.95
CA TYR A 133 5.02 8.78 7.68
C TYR A 133 5.27 8.96 9.16
N ILE A 134 6.00 8.03 9.80
CA ILE A 134 6.39 8.15 11.21
C ILE A 134 7.25 9.40 11.42
N GLY A 135 8.20 9.67 10.51
CA GLY A 135 9.03 10.86 10.54
C GLY A 135 8.21 12.15 10.47
N ALA A 136 7.29 12.27 9.50
CA ALA A 136 6.41 13.43 9.37
C ALA A 136 5.54 13.62 10.61
N LEU A 137 4.94 12.55 11.15
CA LEU A 137 4.15 12.64 12.36
C LEU A 137 4.96 13.00 13.61
N SER A 138 6.24 12.67 13.68
CA SER A 138 7.09 12.99 14.82
C SER A 138 7.34 14.49 14.99
N GLU A 139 7.12 15.28 13.98
CA GLU A 139 7.15 16.75 14.05
C GLU A 139 5.86 17.35 14.62
N GLU A 140 4.74 16.65 14.46
CA GLU A 140 3.42 17.10 14.87
C GLU A 140 3.00 16.56 16.24
N GLU A 141 3.50 15.38 16.63
CA GLU A 141 2.99 14.58 17.75
C GLU A 141 4.05 14.40 18.85
N GLN A 142 3.62 14.60 20.10
CA GLN A 142 4.46 14.39 21.28
C GLN A 142 4.43 12.96 21.81
N ARG A 143 3.52 12.13 21.29
CA ARG A 143 3.30 10.74 21.71
C ARG A 143 4.28 9.79 21.04
N PRO A 144 4.58 8.64 21.65
CA PRO A 144 5.35 7.61 20.98
C PRO A 144 4.71 7.20 19.64
N LEU A 145 5.52 6.89 18.65
CA LEU A 145 5.11 6.51 17.30
C LEU A 145 5.68 5.13 16.95
N ARG A 146 4.87 4.28 16.36
CA ARG A 146 5.29 3.00 15.82
C ARG A 146 4.55 2.67 14.53
N GLY A 147 5.05 1.70 13.77
CA GLY A 147 4.47 1.27 12.51
C GLY A 147 4.02 -0.19 12.52
N ILE A 148 2.98 -0.49 11.75
CA ILE A 148 2.59 -1.84 11.37
C ILE A 148 2.46 -1.88 9.85
N LEU A 149 3.32 -2.65 9.18
CA LEU A 149 3.20 -2.92 7.75
C LEU A 149 2.46 -4.24 7.58
N VAL A 150 1.31 -4.19 6.90
CA VAL A 150 0.46 -5.36 6.64
C VAL A 150 0.58 -5.72 5.16
N ALA A 151 0.89 -6.97 4.85
CA ALA A 151 1.00 -7.44 3.48
C ALA A 151 0.59 -8.90 3.32
N GLY A 152 0.30 -9.32 2.08
CA GLY A 152 0.04 -10.72 1.76
C GLY A 152 1.29 -11.60 1.89
N ASP A 153 2.49 -11.03 1.64
CA ASP A 153 3.77 -11.71 1.83
C ASP A 153 4.92 -10.72 2.09
N PHE A 154 6.01 -11.23 2.68
CA PHE A 154 7.22 -10.45 2.99
C PHE A 154 8.47 -11.15 2.46
N PRO A 155 9.07 -10.67 1.37
CA PRO A 155 10.38 -11.15 0.92
C PRO A 155 11.45 -10.98 2.00
N SER A 156 12.45 -11.87 2.04
CA SER A 156 13.50 -11.88 3.05
C SER A 156 14.19 -10.52 3.25
N ARG A 157 14.37 -9.75 2.17
CA ARG A 157 14.98 -8.42 2.23
C ARG A 157 14.16 -7.43 3.05
N VAL A 158 12.82 -7.49 2.96
CA VAL A 158 11.91 -6.67 3.78
C VAL A 158 11.98 -7.08 5.24
N VAL A 159 11.98 -8.40 5.50
CA VAL A 159 12.12 -8.95 6.87
C VAL A 159 13.44 -8.53 7.50
N PHE A 160 14.55 -8.57 6.76
CA PHE A 160 15.85 -8.13 7.29
C PHE A 160 15.87 -6.62 7.56
N ALA A 161 15.29 -5.82 6.67
CA ALA A 161 15.21 -4.36 6.87
C ALA A 161 14.38 -4.00 8.10
N SER A 162 13.24 -4.66 8.33
CA SER A 162 12.39 -4.38 9.49
C SER A 162 13.04 -4.68 10.83
N ARG A 163 13.97 -5.66 10.90
CA ARG A 163 14.71 -5.99 12.12
C ARG A 163 15.62 -4.86 12.61
N ALA A 164 16.03 -3.96 11.71
CA ALA A 164 16.83 -2.79 12.04
C ALA A 164 15.96 -1.61 12.55
N VAL A 165 14.63 -1.77 12.58
CA VAL A 165 13.68 -0.73 12.99
C VAL A 165 12.86 -1.21 14.20
N PRO A 166 13.24 -0.88 15.44
CA PRO A 166 12.63 -1.47 16.65
C PRO A 166 11.12 -1.21 16.81
N ASN A 167 10.64 -0.10 16.26
CA ASN A 167 9.23 0.32 16.35
C ASN A 167 8.40 -0.02 15.10
N LEU A 168 8.85 -0.98 14.27
CA LEU A 168 8.14 -1.45 13.08
C LEU A 168 7.81 -2.94 13.21
N LEU A 169 6.53 -3.28 13.09
CA LEU A 169 6.04 -4.65 13.05
C LEU A 169 5.59 -5.03 11.62
N LEU A 170 5.85 -6.26 11.21
CA LEU A 170 5.31 -6.85 9.99
C LEU A 170 4.17 -7.80 10.37
N LYS A 171 3.03 -7.67 9.70
CA LYS A 171 1.86 -8.54 9.87
C LYS A 171 1.44 -9.12 8.53
N LYS A 172 1.55 -10.44 8.39
CA LYS A 172 1.04 -11.15 7.20
C LYS A 172 -0.43 -11.46 7.37
N TYR A 173 -1.24 -11.13 6.36
CA TYR A 173 -2.65 -11.52 6.34
C TYR A 173 -2.91 -12.68 5.38
N THR A 174 -4.04 -13.37 5.60
CA THR A 174 -4.55 -14.41 4.70
C THR A 174 -6.06 -14.32 4.64
N PHE A 175 -6.65 -14.66 3.48
CA PHE A 175 -8.09 -14.83 3.34
C PHE A 175 -8.50 -16.27 3.55
N ARG A 176 -9.68 -16.48 4.15
CA ARG A 176 -10.35 -17.77 4.23
C ARG A 176 -11.76 -17.61 3.70
N PHE A 177 -12.16 -18.52 2.82
CA PHE A 177 -13.54 -18.64 2.34
C PHE A 177 -14.25 -19.73 3.12
N SER A 178 -15.51 -19.49 3.47
CA SER A 178 -16.43 -20.46 4.05
C SER A 178 -17.60 -20.63 3.08
N PHE A 179 -17.98 -21.87 2.80
CA PHE A 179 -19.11 -22.20 1.92
C PHE A 179 -20.14 -22.97 2.71
N GLU A 180 -21.40 -22.61 2.57
CA GLU A 180 -22.53 -23.29 3.17
C GLU A 180 -23.48 -23.75 2.05
N GLU A 181 -24.02 -24.97 2.17
CA GLU A 181 -25.02 -25.46 1.26
C GLU A 181 -26.39 -24.87 1.66
N VAL A 182 -27.17 -24.39 0.66
CA VAL A 182 -28.48 -23.72 0.87
C VAL A 182 -29.60 -24.58 0.33
#